data_9fa0046edd4bff6a7e7de833bc61834d
#
_entry.id   9fa0046edd4bff6a7e7de833bc61834d
#
_cell.length_a   1.000
_cell.length_b   1.000
_cell.length_c   1.000
_cell.angle_alpha   90.00
_cell.angle_beta   90.00
_cell.angle_gamma   90.00
#
_symmetry.space_group_name_H-M   'P 1'
#
loop_
_entity.id
_entity.type
_entity.pdbx_description
1 polymer ?
#
loop_
_entity_poly.entity_id
_entity_poly.type
_entity_poly.pdbx_seq_one_letter_code
_entity_poly.pdbx_strand_id
1 'polypeptide(L)'
;MSDASVLEKLQLANGSAEIWWDSSPAIFPAWCEGQLRKAPDEAARRRWAGQLERLLVLDDPSRSLVRGITTNPSLIAKSILEAPDLWARRIRDLAGLESEPKVERICWLIYMEAVRHAAQMMLPMWHQTQGRYGWVSGQLDPRDMFDADRMLAQAMQLAGLAPNLMVKVPGTRQGYEVIQALAARGISINNTLSYGVPQFVACIHAVEAGLAEARQRGAELRKWRCVITYMIGRFGSQGDLLDEAQSRGMTLTQTETRWAEVAVLERIQRIMVERGAPVKMLLSSLQVDDRAAGSETLSMHLEETAGADIVYTCKPDFIGELMCREQEIEQFAATALQREVPAPVLHRLLQLPYFRRALQADGMPPDDFATHGAFLTTYAEFNRSTRRLLDFTDRQLHAAVGSRS
;
A
#
# COMPACT_ATOMS: atom_id res chain seq x y z
N MET A 1 1.38 -24.96 -17.32
CA MET A 1 1.91 -23.66 -16.84
C MET A 1 1.60 -22.49 -17.78
N SER A 2 1.07 -22.73 -19.01
CA SER A 2 0.74 -21.67 -19.98
C SER A 2 -0.37 -20.69 -19.54
N ASP A 3 -1.20 -21.04 -18.56
CA ASP A 3 -2.34 -20.23 -18.10
C ASP A 3 -2.09 -19.46 -16.79
N ALA A 4 -0.89 -19.57 -16.20
CA ALA A 4 -0.56 -18.84 -14.99
C ALA A 4 -0.33 -17.36 -15.29
N SER A 5 -0.99 -16.48 -14.53
CA SER A 5 -0.78 -15.02 -14.59
C SER A 5 0.63 -14.63 -14.13
N VAL A 6 1.07 -13.43 -14.45
CA VAL A 6 2.36 -12.89 -13.99
C VAL A 6 2.47 -12.93 -12.46
N LEU A 7 1.38 -12.60 -11.74
CA LEU A 7 1.37 -12.62 -10.27
C LEU A 7 1.39 -14.05 -9.70
N GLU A 8 0.77 -15.02 -10.34
CA GLU A 8 0.91 -16.44 -9.97
C GLU A 8 2.35 -16.92 -10.16
N LYS A 9 3.00 -16.57 -11.29
CA LYS A 9 4.41 -16.87 -11.53
C LYS A 9 5.32 -16.23 -10.46
N LEU A 10 5.01 -14.99 -10.04
CA LEU A 10 5.75 -14.31 -8.97
C LEU A 10 5.62 -15.05 -7.63
N GLN A 11 4.42 -15.49 -7.27
CA GLN A 11 4.20 -16.25 -6.02
C GLN A 11 4.89 -17.62 -6.06
N LEU A 12 5.00 -18.24 -7.24
CA LEU A 12 5.73 -19.52 -7.38
C LEU A 12 7.23 -19.38 -7.12
N ALA A 13 7.82 -18.21 -7.33
CA ALA A 13 9.24 -17.97 -7.03
C ALA A 13 9.52 -18.00 -5.51
N ASN A 14 8.53 -17.63 -4.67
CA ASN A 14 8.59 -17.77 -3.22
C ASN A 14 7.17 -17.94 -2.64
N GLY A 15 6.88 -19.11 -2.08
CA GLY A 15 5.58 -19.41 -1.46
C GLY A 15 5.22 -18.54 -0.23
N SER A 16 6.17 -17.76 0.32
CA SER A 16 5.94 -16.79 1.39
C SER A 16 5.59 -15.40 0.86
N ALA A 17 5.81 -15.12 -0.43
CA ALA A 17 5.39 -13.88 -1.05
C ALA A 17 3.86 -13.78 -1.06
N GLU A 18 3.35 -12.58 -0.85
CA GLU A 18 1.91 -12.33 -0.80
C GLU A 18 1.50 -11.29 -1.83
N ILE A 19 0.44 -11.58 -2.57
CA ILE A 19 -0.19 -10.61 -3.46
C ILE A 19 -1.36 -9.99 -2.70
N TRP A 20 -1.37 -8.65 -2.62
CA TRP A 20 -2.47 -7.90 -2.04
C TRP A 20 -3.14 -7.01 -3.09
N TRP A 21 -4.44 -6.79 -2.94
CA TRP A 21 -5.21 -5.89 -3.78
C TRP A 21 -5.11 -4.45 -3.25
N ASP A 22 -4.62 -3.51 -4.06
CA ASP A 22 -4.46 -2.10 -3.67
C ASP A 22 -5.63 -1.26 -4.17
N SER A 23 -6.83 -1.55 -3.66
CA SER A 23 -8.06 -0.77 -3.91
C SER A 23 -9.20 -1.25 -3.01
N SER A 24 -10.37 -0.59 -3.12
CA SER A 24 -11.62 -1.13 -2.57
C SER A 24 -12.02 -2.42 -3.28
N PRO A 25 -12.34 -3.51 -2.56
CA PRO A 25 -12.82 -4.73 -3.21
C PRO A 25 -14.19 -4.55 -3.87
N ALA A 26 -14.95 -3.53 -3.51
CA ALA A 26 -16.25 -3.23 -4.12
C ALA A 26 -16.17 -2.96 -5.63
N ILE A 27 -15.02 -2.46 -6.12
CA ILE A 27 -14.84 -2.20 -7.55
C ILE A 27 -14.41 -3.44 -8.34
N PHE A 28 -14.03 -4.54 -7.68
CA PHE A 28 -13.41 -5.71 -8.31
C PHE A 28 -14.27 -6.32 -9.42
N PRO A 29 -15.60 -6.57 -9.25
CA PRO A 29 -16.41 -7.17 -10.32
C PRO A 29 -16.46 -6.30 -11.58
N ALA A 30 -16.72 -5.00 -11.44
CA ALA A 30 -16.79 -4.08 -12.58
C ALA A 30 -15.42 -3.91 -13.26
N TRP A 31 -14.33 -3.93 -12.48
CA TRP A 31 -12.97 -3.92 -13.01
C TRP A 31 -12.68 -5.17 -13.84
N CYS A 32 -13.03 -6.37 -13.36
CA CYS A 32 -12.86 -7.63 -14.08
C CYS A 32 -13.58 -7.58 -15.45
N GLU A 33 -14.84 -7.16 -15.48
CA GLU A 33 -15.58 -6.99 -16.73
C GLU A 33 -14.89 -6.00 -17.68
N GLY A 34 -14.34 -4.90 -17.11
CA GLY A 34 -13.58 -3.91 -17.86
C GLY A 34 -12.31 -4.50 -18.48
N GLN A 35 -11.58 -5.35 -17.77
CA GLN A 35 -10.39 -6.03 -18.31
C GLN A 35 -10.77 -7.01 -19.41
N LEU A 36 -11.79 -7.83 -19.23
CA LEU A 36 -12.23 -8.79 -20.25
C LEU A 36 -12.66 -8.11 -21.58
N ARG A 37 -13.15 -6.88 -21.52
CA ARG A 37 -13.46 -6.09 -22.73
C ARG A 37 -12.20 -5.60 -23.48
N LYS A 38 -11.04 -5.53 -22.82
CA LYS A 38 -9.77 -5.10 -23.40
C LYS A 38 -8.98 -6.27 -24.01
N ALA A 39 -9.43 -7.51 -23.83
CA ALA A 39 -8.74 -8.67 -24.37
C ALA A 39 -8.61 -8.56 -25.91
N PRO A 40 -7.41 -8.79 -26.47
CA PRO A 40 -7.16 -8.59 -27.90
C PRO A 40 -7.89 -9.62 -28.78
N ASP A 41 -8.16 -10.79 -28.25
CA ASP A 41 -8.87 -11.88 -28.93
C ASP A 41 -9.59 -12.80 -27.94
N GLU A 42 -10.35 -13.76 -28.45
CA GLU A 42 -11.14 -14.69 -27.64
C GLU A 42 -10.26 -15.69 -26.85
N ALA A 43 -9.08 -16.00 -27.31
CA ALA A 43 -8.15 -16.87 -26.58
C ALA A 43 -7.58 -16.15 -25.35
N ALA A 44 -7.14 -14.90 -25.53
CA ALA A 44 -6.72 -14.04 -24.43
C ALA A 44 -7.87 -13.80 -23.44
N ARG A 45 -9.09 -13.56 -23.94
CA ARG A 45 -10.27 -13.35 -23.08
C ARG A 45 -10.56 -14.55 -22.19
N ARG A 46 -10.52 -15.77 -22.73
CA ARG A 46 -10.71 -17.00 -21.93
C ARG A 46 -9.61 -17.17 -20.89
N ARG A 47 -8.37 -16.96 -21.27
CA ARG A 47 -7.22 -17.05 -20.37
C ARG A 47 -7.33 -16.03 -19.23
N TRP A 48 -7.62 -14.78 -19.57
CA TRP A 48 -7.81 -13.70 -18.58
C TRP A 48 -9.00 -13.98 -17.66
N ALA A 49 -10.11 -14.52 -18.17
CA ALA A 49 -11.24 -14.90 -17.32
C ALA A 49 -10.81 -15.92 -16.24
N GLY A 50 -10.09 -16.98 -16.62
CA GLY A 50 -9.59 -17.94 -15.64
C GLY A 50 -8.58 -17.37 -14.65
N GLN A 51 -7.74 -16.40 -15.05
CA GLN A 51 -6.81 -15.70 -14.14
C GLN A 51 -7.56 -14.81 -13.16
N LEU A 52 -8.57 -14.05 -13.61
CA LEU A 52 -9.37 -13.16 -12.78
C LEU A 52 -10.24 -13.94 -11.78
N GLU A 53 -10.77 -15.10 -12.19
CA GLU A 53 -11.49 -16.02 -11.28
C GLU A 53 -10.62 -16.53 -10.14
N ARG A 54 -9.30 -16.69 -10.34
CA ARG A 54 -8.36 -17.09 -9.29
C ARG A 54 -7.74 -15.92 -8.53
N LEU A 55 -7.85 -14.70 -9.04
CA LEU A 55 -7.20 -13.53 -8.45
C LEU A 55 -7.80 -13.20 -7.08
N LEU A 56 -9.13 -13.07 -7.00
CA LEU A 56 -9.84 -12.79 -5.74
C LEU A 56 -11.15 -13.58 -5.71
N VAL A 57 -11.17 -14.65 -4.92
CA VAL A 57 -12.30 -15.56 -4.75
C VAL A 57 -12.94 -15.24 -3.40
N LEU A 58 -14.06 -14.51 -3.43
CA LEU A 58 -14.69 -13.98 -2.21
C LEU A 58 -15.42 -15.05 -1.39
N ASP A 59 -15.98 -16.08 -2.04
CA ASP A 59 -16.71 -17.19 -1.42
C ASP A 59 -15.80 -18.35 -1.00
N ASP A 60 -14.61 -18.49 -1.59
CA ASP A 60 -13.59 -19.46 -1.19
C ASP A 60 -12.19 -18.81 -1.14
N PRO A 61 -11.85 -18.14 -0.04
CA PRO A 61 -10.56 -17.46 0.10
C PRO A 61 -9.34 -18.38 -0.02
N SER A 62 -9.48 -19.69 0.17
CA SER A 62 -8.37 -20.65 0.05
C SER A 62 -7.84 -20.72 -1.40
N ARG A 63 -8.70 -20.48 -2.37
CA ARG A 63 -8.41 -20.49 -3.81
C ARG A 63 -7.91 -19.14 -4.32
N SER A 64 -8.02 -18.09 -3.51
CA SER A 64 -7.64 -16.73 -3.90
C SER A 64 -6.13 -16.56 -3.97
N LEU A 65 -5.62 -15.94 -5.05
CA LEU A 65 -4.23 -15.47 -5.13
C LEU A 65 -4.01 -14.27 -4.19
N VAL A 66 -4.98 -13.37 -4.12
CA VAL A 66 -4.95 -12.20 -3.22
C VAL A 66 -5.07 -12.66 -1.76
N ARG A 67 -4.12 -12.21 -0.93
CA ARG A 67 -4.00 -12.58 0.49
C ARG A 67 -4.34 -11.46 1.46
N GLY A 68 -4.58 -10.24 0.95
CA GLY A 68 -4.95 -9.07 1.76
C GLY A 68 -5.31 -7.89 0.88
N ILE A 69 -5.72 -6.79 1.51
CA ILE A 69 -6.16 -5.58 0.83
C ILE A 69 -5.48 -4.36 1.48
N THR A 70 -4.91 -3.49 0.65
CA THR A 70 -4.53 -2.15 1.09
C THR A 70 -5.53 -1.12 0.59
N THR A 71 -5.86 -0.18 1.46
CA THR A 71 -6.61 1.01 1.11
C THR A 71 -5.82 2.27 1.49
N ASN A 72 -6.24 3.39 0.96
CA ASN A 72 -5.78 4.72 1.34
C ASN A 72 -6.87 5.75 1.03
N PRO A 73 -6.73 7.02 1.50
CA PRO A 73 -7.75 8.04 1.28
C PRO A 73 -8.13 8.25 -0.19
N SER A 74 -7.15 8.19 -1.10
CA SER A 74 -7.40 8.37 -2.53
C SER A 74 -8.22 7.22 -3.13
N LEU A 75 -7.90 5.98 -2.78
CA LEU A 75 -8.58 4.79 -3.28
C LEU A 75 -10.02 4.69 -2.76
N ILE A 76 -10.22 4.97 -1.47
CA ILE A 76 -11.57 4.98 -0.88
C ILE A 76 -12.40 6.13 -1.43
N ALA A 77 -11.84 7.35 -1.51
CA ALA A 77 -12.56 8.47 -2.13
C ALA A 77 -12.97 8.17 -3.56
N LYS A 78 -12.07 7.57 -4.37
CA LYS A 78 -12.39 7.14 -5.74
C LYS A 78 -13.56 6.16 -5.75
N SER A 79 -13.53 5.09 -4.94
CA SER A 79 -14.60 4.07 -4.93
C SER A 79 -15.94 4.62 -4.45
N ILE A 80 -15.95 5.59 -3.54
CA ILE A 80 -17.16 6.28 -3.08
C ILE A 80 -17.74 7.15 -4.20
N LEU A 81 -16.89 7.92 -4.88
CA LEU A 81 -17.29 8.83 -5.95
C LEU A 81 -17.71 8.10 -7.24
N GLU A 82 -17.30 6.85 -7.42
CA GLU A 82 -17.76 5.98 -8.53
C GLU A 82 -19.14 5.35 -8.28
N ALA A 83 -19.66 5.40 -7.04
CA ALA A 83 -20.99 4.93 -6.66
C ALA A 83 -21.79 6.03 -5.92
N PRO A 84 -21.99 7.22 -6.54
CA PRO A 84 -22.45 8.41 -5.85
C PRO A 84 -23.86 8.25 -5.25
N ASP A 85 -24.79 7.58 -5.92
CA ASP A 85 -26.16 7.40 -5.45
C ASP A 85 -26.26 6.52 -4.21
N LEU A 86 -25.42 5.48 -4.14
CA LEU A 86 -25.31 4.61 -2.97
C LEU A 86 -24.83 5.40 -1.75
N TRP A 87 -23.73 6.11 -1.92
CA TRP A 87 -23.10 6.84 -0.83
C TRP A 87 -23.86 8.12 -0.44
N ALA A 88 -24.57 8.76 -1.39
CA ALA A 88 -25.46 9.86 -1.07
C ALA A 88 -26.60 9.44 -0.13
N ARG A 89 -27.20 8.26 -0.38
CA ARG A 89 -28.20 7.70 0.55
C ARG A 89 -27.57 7.45 1.92
N ARG A 90 -26.41 6.80 1.95
CA ARG A 90 -25.72 6.46 3.19
C ARG A 90 -25.30 7.68 4.02
N ILE A 91 -24.86 8.77 3.36
CA ILE A 91 -24.55 10.05 4.01
C ILE A 91 -25.80 10.60 4.71
N ARG A 92 -26.96 10.59 4.02
CA ARG A 92 -28.22 11.05 4.60
C ARG A 92 -28.67 10.21 5.79
N ASP A 93 -28.52 8.88 5.71
CA ASP A 93 -28.86 7.98 6.81
C ASP A 93 -28.00 8.27 8.05
N LEU A 94 -26.68 8.41 7.87
CA LEU A 94 -25.75 8.73 8.96
C LEU A 94 -26.01 10.12 9.54
N ALA A 95 -26.28 11.11 8.70
CA ALA A 95 -26.62 12.46 9.14
C ALA A 95 -27.92 12.49 9.96
N GLY A 96 -28.89 11.63 9.62
CA GLY A 96 -30.13 11.50 10.38
C GLY A 96 -29.98 10.93 11.79
N LEU A 97 -28.83 10.32 12.10
CA LEU A 97 -28.52 9.80 13.44
C LEU A 97 -27.82 10.84 14.35
N GLU A 98 -27.36 11.94 13.79
CA GLU A 98 -26.65 13.00 14.50
C GLU A 98 -27.58 14.21 14.70
N SER A 99 -27.57 14.81 15.89
CA SER A 99 -28.34 16.03 16.17
C SER A 99 -27.80 17.25 15.39
N GLU A 100 -26.49 17.32 15.22
CA GLU A 100 -25.76 18.33 14.45
C GLU A 100 -24.71 17.65 13.57
N PRO A 101 -25.09 17.21 12.36
CA PRO A 101 -24.18 16.48 11.50
C PRO A 101 -23.08 17.40 10.94
N LYS A 102 -21.83 17.14 11.36
CA LYS A 102 -20.65 17.84 10.85
C LYS A 102 -20.06 17.09 9.65
N VAL A 103 -19.71 17.82 8.61
CA VAL A 103 -19.18 17.28 7.36
C VAL A 103 -18.00 16.33 7.60
N GLU A 104 -17.03 16.77 8.42
CA GLU A 104 -15.84 15.97 8.76
C GLU A 104 -16.20 14.68 9.47
N ARG A 105 -17.15 14.72 10.39
CA ARG A 105 -17.61 13.54 11.13
C ARG A 105 -18.30 12.55 10.20
N ILE A 106 -19.21 12.99 9.37
CA ILE A 106 -19.92 12.12 8.40
C ILE A 106 -18.94 11.58 7.37
N CYS A 107 -18.02 12.39 6.84
CA CYS A 107 -16.98 11.96 5.94
C CYS A 107 -16.11 10.85 6.54
N TRP A 108 -15.71 10.98 7.80
CA TRP A 108 -14.96 9.94 8.49
C TRP A 108 -15.78 8.66 8.70
N LEU A 109 -17.05 8.77 9.01
CA LEU A 109 -17.94 7.61 9.17
C LEU A 109 -18.11 6.82 7.86
N ILE A 110 -18.32 7.49 6.71
CA ILE A 110 -18.40 6.79 5.42
C ILE A 110 -17.07 6.16 5.00
N TYR A 111 -15.94 6.81 5.31
CA TYR A 111 -14.62 6.24 5.11
C TYR A 111 -14.45 4.96 5.93
N MET A 112 -14.74 4.99 7.23
CA MET A 112 -14.67 3.82 8.11
C MET A 112 -15.62 2.71 7.65
N GLU A 113 -16.80 3.04 7.16
CA GLU A 113 -17.76 2.06 6.63
C GLU A 113 -17.23 1.34 5.39
N ALA A 114 -16.61 2.07 4.46
CA ALA A 114 -15.98 1.48 3.28
C ALA A 114 -14.82 0.54 3.67
N VAL A 115 -14.00 0.94 4.64
CA VAL A 115 -12.90 0.11 5.18
C VAL A 115 -13.45 -1.13 5.90
N ARG A 116 -14.49 -0.97 6.72
CA ARG A 116 -15.17 -2.08 7.41
C ARG A 116 -15.74 -3.09 6.43
N HIS A 117 -16.37 -2.63 5.35
CA HIS A 117 -16.88 -3.52 4.32
C HIS A 117 -15.79 -4.38 3.70
N ALA A 118 -14.65 -3.77 3.35
CA ALA A 118 -13.49 -4.52 2.85
C ALA A 118 -12.97 -5.55 3.89
N ALA A 119 -12.91 -5.17 5.16
CA ALA A 119 -12.48 -6.08 6.23
C ALA A 119 -13.43 -7.27 6.38
N GLN A 120 -14.75 -7.04 6.31
CA GLN A 120 -15.75 -8.11 6.37
C GLN A 120 -15.65 -9.10 5.22
N MET A 121 -15.37 -8.62 3.99
CA MET A 121 -15.17 -9.49 2.82
C MET A 121 -13.95 -10.41 2.99
N MET A 122 -12.89 -9.96 3.65
CA MET A 122 -11.66 -10.72 3.87
C MET A 122 -11.66 -11.54 5.17
N LEU A 123 -12.64 -11.34 6.03
CA LEU A 123 -12.71 -11.99 7.35
C LEU A 123 -12.75 -13.54 7.28
N PRO A 124 -13.45 -14.20 6.32
CA PRO A 124 -13.40 -15.66 6.17
C PRO A 124 -11.97 -16.18 5.96
N MET A 125 -11.18 -15.53 5.08
CA MET A 125 -9.77 -15.89 4.87
C MET A 125 -8.95 -15.74 6.16
N TRP A 126 -9.16 -14.65 6.89
CA TRP A 126 -8.45 -14.40 8.14
C TRP A 126 -8.74 -15.49 9.19
N HIS A 127 -9.98 -15.93 9.32
CA HIS A 127 -10.36 -17.02 10.22
C HIS A 127 -9.77 -18.36 9.79
N GLN A 128 -9.91 -18.73 8.52
CA GLN A 128 -9.39 -20.00 7.97
C GLN A 128 -7.87 -20.11 8.12
N THR A 129 -7.16 -19.00 7.94
CA THR A 129 -5.69 -18.96 7.99
C THR A 129 -5.14 -18.59 9.37
N GLN A 130 -5.99 -18.53 10.41
CA GLN A 130 -5.62 -18.18 11.77
C GLN A 130 -4.89 -16.83 11.88
N GLY A 131 -5.28 -15.87 11.04
CA GLY A 131 -4.68 -14.54 10.99
C GLY A 131 -3.41 -14.44 10.14
N ARG A 132 -3.03 -15.49 9.40
CA ARG A 132 -1.89 -15.42 8.47
C ARG A 132 -2.19 -14.52 7.28
N TYR A 133 -3.41 -14.60 6.71
CA TYR A 133 -3.88 -13.83 5.56
C TYR A 133 -5.21 -13.16 5.86
N GLY A 134 -5.78 -12.45 4.90
CA GLY A 134 -7.09 -11.80 5.03
C GLY A 134 -7.05 -10.45 5.72
N TRP A 135 -5.87 -9.83 5.80
CA TRP A 135 -5.70 -8.51 6.40
C TRP A 135 -6.18 -7.40 5.48
N VAL A 136 -6.73 -6.35 6.09
CA VAL A 136 -7.14 -5.12 5.41
C VAL A 136 -6.53 -3.91 6.10
N SER A 137 -5.90 -3.02 5.34
CA SER A 137 -5.31 -1.79 5.89
C SER A 137 -6.28 -0.61 5.75
N GLY A 138 -6.62 0.03 6.87
CA GLY A 138 -7.35 1.30 6.94
C GLY A 138 -6.42 2.43 7.38
N GLN A 139 -6.30 3.49 6.57
CA GLN A 139 -5.35 4.58 6.81
C GLN A 139 -5.97 5.70 7.65
N LEU A 140 -5.16 6.29 8.53
CA LEU A 140 -5.50 7.49 9.29
C LEU A 140 -5.71 8.70 8.37
N ASP A 141 -6.51 9.68 8.84
CA ASP A 141 -6.76 10.90 8.07
C ASP A 141 -5.44 11.65 7.79
N PRO A 142 -5.11 11.91 6.53
CA PRO A 142 -3.85 12.58 6.20
C PRO A 142 -3.74 13.99 6.76
N ARG A 143 -4.85 14.64 7.11
CA ARG A 143 -4.86 15.99 7.68
C ARG A 143 -4.30 16.03 9.10
N ASP A 144 -4.35 14.92 9.83
CA ASP A 144 -3.92 14.83 11.23
C ASP A 144 -2.57 14.11 11.40
N MET A 145 -1.81 13.83 10.32
CA MET A 145 -0.61 12.99 10.38
C MET A 145 0.60 13.60 11.14
N PHE A 146 0.45 14.81 11.65
CA PHE A 146 1.41 15.48 12.52
C PHE A 146 0.89 15.69 13.95
N ASP A 147 -0.26 15.10 14.29
CA ASP A 147 -0.88 15.15 15.62
C ASP A 147 -1.04 13.72 16.16
N ALA A 148 -0.15 13.33 17.08
CA ALA A 148 -0.12 11.97 17.61
C ALA A 148 -1.40 11.59 18.37
N ASP A 149 -1.99 12.53 19.11
CA ASP A 149 -3.21 12.27 19.91
C ASP A 149 -4.43 12.04 19.01
N ARG A 150 -4.59 12.88 17.97
CA ARG A 150 -5.65 12.69 16.97
C ARG A 150 -5.47 11.41 16.19
N MET A 151 -4.26 11.12 15.74
CA MET A 151 -3.95 9.87 15.06
C MET A 151 -4.27 8.65 15.94
N LEU A 152 -3.90 8.68 17.21
CA LEU A 152 -4.19 7.58 18.14
C LEU A 152 -5.69 7.40 18.36
N ALA A 153 -6.44 8.48 18.52
CA ALA A 153 -7.90 8.43 18.65
C ALA A 153 -8.57 7.81 17.41
N GLN A 154 -8.16 8.19 16.19
CA GLN A 154 -8.63 7.61 14.94
C GLN A 154 -8.20 6.14 14.81
N ALA A 155 -6.97 5.82 15.20
CA ALA A 155 -6.42 4.46 15.16
C ALA A 155 -7.25 3.50 16.02
N MET A 156 -7.66 3.92 17.20
CA MET A 156 -8.53 3.12 18.09
C MET A 156 -9.91 2.89 17.47
N GLN A 157 -10.48 3.87 16.76
CA GLN A 157 -11.75 3.70 16.05
C GLN A 157 -11.61 2.68 14.90
N LEU A 158 -10.54 2.78 14.08
CA LEU A 158 -10.30 1.84 13.00
C LEU A 158 -10.05 0.42 13.54
N ALA A 159 -9.21 0.26 14.55
CA ALA A 159 -8.90 -1.04 15.14
C ALA A 159 -10.15 -1.75 15.68
N GLY A 160 -11.14 -1.00 16.15
CA GLY A 160 -12.43 -1.54 16.64
C GLY A 160 -13.39 -2.02 15.53
N LEU A 161 -13.11 -1.77 14.25
CA LEU A 161 -14.04 -2.12 13.16
C LEU A 161 -14.08 -3.61 12.85
N ALA A 162 -12.94 -4.29 12.90
CA ALA A 162 -12.81 -5.73 12.61
C ALA A 162 -11.47 -6.28 13.11
N PRO A 163 -11.40 -7.58 13.48
CA PRO A 163 -10.18 -8.20 14.03
C PRO A 163 -9.05 -8.37 13.00
N ASN A 164 -9.36 -8.32 11.71
CA ASN A 164 -8.43 -8.42 10.59
C ASN A 164 -8.03 -7.06 10.02
N LEU A 165 -8.24 -5.98 10.77
CA LEU A 165 -7.87 -4.65 10.32
C LEU A 165 -6.48 -4.28 10.85
N MET A 166 -5.63 -3.78 9.94
CA MET A 166 -4.35 -3.15 10.25
C MET A 166 -4.51 -1.64 10.15
N VAL A 167 -4.13 -0.93 11.21
CA VAL A 167 -4.13 0.54 11.18
C VAL A 167 -2.96 1.03 10.34
N LYS A 168 -3.24 1.80 9.28
CA LYS A 168 -2.22 2.31 8.38
C LYS A 168 -1.77 3.71 8.84
N VAL A 169 -0.54 3.78 9.37
CA VAL A 169 0.04 4.93 10.08
C VAL A 169 1.16 5.55 9.24
N PRO A 170 1.22 6.89 9.07
CA PRO A 170 2.26 7.54 8.27
C PRO A 170 3.64 7.45 8.92
N GLY A 171 4.69 7.43 8.08
CA GLY A 171 6.10 7.47 8.49
C GLY A 171 6.55 8.88 8.88
N THR A 172 5.92 9.48 9.88
CA THR A 172 6.29 10.75 10.52
C THR A 172 6.79 10.50 11.93
N ARG A 173 7.49 11.46 12.54
CA ARG A 173 7.91 11.35 13.94
C ARG A 173 6.72 11.00 14.84
N GLN A 174 5.63 11.75 14.73
CA GLN A 174 4.39 11.49 15.48
C GLN A 174 3.76 10.14 15.14
N GLY A 175 3.87 9.71 13.86
CA GLY A 175 3.39 8.40 13.44
C GLY A 175 4.12 7.24 14.13
N TYR A 176 5.41 7.37 14.41
CA TYR A 176 6.15 6.33 15.15
C TYR A 176 5.78 6.27 16.63
N GLU A 177 5.41 7.40 17.26
CA GLU A 177 4.82 7.42 18.60
C GLU A 177 3.52 6.61 18.63
N VAL A 178 2.67 6.81 17.63
CA VAL A 178 1.40 6.06 17.47
C VAL A 178 1.67 4.58 17.20
N ILE A 179 2.63 4.24 16.34
CA ILE A 179 3.04 2.85 16.05
C ILE A 179 3.47 2.13 17.32
N GLN A 180 4.30 2.74 18.16
CA GLN A 180 4.69 2.17 19.45
C GLN A 180 3.47 1.93 20.35
N ALA A 181 2.58 2.93 20.46
CA ALA A 181 1.38 2.83 21.27
C ALA A 181 0.39 1.74 20.79
N LEU A 182 0.28 1.52 19.48
CA LEU A 182 -0.55 0.46 18.88
C LEU A 182 0.07 -0.93 19.10
N ALA A 183 1.39 -1.07 18.87
CA ALA A 183 2.11 -2.31 19.12
C ALA A 183 2.02 -2.72 20.59
N ALA A 184 2.12 -1.76 21.53
CA ALA A 184 1.95 -2.00 22.96
C ALA A 184 0.55 -2.49 23.35
N ARG A 185 -0.45 -2.29 22.49
CA ARG A 185 -1.84 -2.76 22.65
C ARG A 185 -2.14 -4.04 21.86
N GLY A 186 -1.17 -4.60 21.14
CA GLY A 186 -1.37 -5.76 20.27
C GLY A 186 -2.22 -5.45 19.02
N ILE A 187 -2.30 -4.19 18.61
CA ILE A 187 -3.02 -3.77 17.40
C ILE A 187 -2.09 -3.91 16.21
N SER A 188 -2.56 -4.58 15.14
CA SER A 188 -1.78 -4.79 13.91
C SER A 188 -1.63 -3.51 13.10
N ILE A 189 -0.47 -3.34 12.44
CA ILE A 189 -0.02 -2.08 11.88
C ILE A 189 0.42 -2.25 10.42
N ASN A 190 0.09 -1.25 9.60
CA ASN A 190 0.74 -0.99 8.32
C ASN A 190 1.38 0.40 8.37
N ASN A 191 2.71 0.49 8.47
CA ASN A 191 3.39 1.78 8.31
C ASN A 191 3.41 2.18 6.83
N THR A 192 3.18 3.45 6.52
CA THR A 192 3.13 3.96 5.13
C THR A 192 3.85 5.31 5.00
N LEU A 193 3.95 5.84 3.78
CA LEU A 193 4.75 7.02 3.44
C LEU A 193 6.22 6.84 3.84
N SER A 194 6.76 5.65 3.59
CA SER A 194 8.17 5.34 3.83
C SER A 194 8.88 5.15 2.49
N TYR A 195 10.00 5.85 2.35
CA TYR A 195 10.75 5.99 1.09
C TYR A 195 12.25 5.69 1.25
N GLY A 196 12.72 5.43 2.44
CA GLY A 196 14.14 5.19 2.68
C GLY A 196 14.43 4.39 3.94
N VAL A 197 15.66 3.94 4.04
CA VAL A 197 16.18 3.14 5.16
C VAL A 197 15.93 3.79 6.52
N PRO A 198 16.13 5.12 6.73
CA PRO A 198 15.92 5.75 8.03
C PRO A 198 14.50 5.54 8.58
N GLN A 199 13.48 5.64 7.71
CA GLN A 199 12.08 5.48 8.10
C GLN A 199 11.78 4.03 8.51
N PHE A 200 12.36 3.05 7.82
CA PHE A 200 12.24 1.64 8.20
C PHE A 200 12.88 1.35 9.56
N VAL A 201 14.08 1.89 9.79
CA VAL A 201 14.79 1.75 11.09
C VAL A 201 13.96 2.38 12.22
N ALA A 202 13.41 3.57 12.02
CA ALA A 202 12.56 4.24 13.01
C ALA A 202 11.28 3.44 13.31
N CYS A 203 10.63 2.87 12.27
CA CYS A 203 9.46 2.02 12.43
C CYS A 203 9.78 0.74 13.21
N ILE A 204 10.88 0.05 12.86
CA ILE A 204 11.32 -1.16 13.55
C ILE A 204 11.54 -0.88 15.03
N HIS A 205 12.24 0.21 15.39
CA HIS A 205 12.46 0.59 16.78
C HIS A 205 11.14 0.86 17.54
N ALA A 206 10.19 1.58 16.91
CA ALA A 206 8.89 1.84 17.53
C ALA A 206 8.08 0.54 17.75
N VAL A 207 8.12 -0.38 16.79
CA VAL A 207 7.48 -1.69 16.89
C VAL A 207 8.13 -2.54 18.00
N GLU A 208 9.46 -2.63 18.03
CA GLU A 208 10.19 -3.41 19.04
C GLU A 208 9.89 -2.90 20.46
N ALA A 209 9.93 -1.56 20.66
CA ALA A 209 9.58 -0.93 21.93
C ALA A 209 8.15 -1.25 22.35
N GLY A 210 7.18 -1.06 21.45
CA GLY A 210 5.77 -1.35 21.74
C GLY A 210 5.51 -2.84 22.03
N LEU A 211 6.12 -3.76 21.29
CA LEU A 211 6.00 -5.19 21.56
C LEU A 211 6.65 -5.61 22.89
N ALA A 212 7.73 -4.96 23.32
CA ALA A 212 8.31 -5.20 24.65
C ALA A 212 7.30 -4.82 25.75
N GLU A 213 6.63 -3.67 25.63
CA GLU A 213 5.56 -3.24 26.53
C GLU A 213 4.35 -4.20 26.50
N ALA A 214 3.93 -4.65 25.30
CA ALA A 214 2.83 -5.60 25.14
C ALA A 214 3.10 -6.91 25.86
N ARG A 215 4.32 -7.47 25.73
CA ARG A 215 4.74 -8.70 26.42
C ARG A 215 4.73 -8.55 27.94
N GLN A 216 5.21 -7.41 28.46
CA GLN A 216 5.19 -7.11 29.90
C GLN A 216 3.75 -7.08 30.46
N ARG A 217 2.78 -6.66 29.65
CA ARG A 217 1.35 -6.60 30.01
C ARG A 217 0.59 -7.91 29.75
N GLY A 218 1.24 -8.94 29.20
CA GLY A 218 0.61 -10.20 28.84
C GLY A 218 -0.39 -10.09 27.68
N ALA A 219 -0.19 -9.14 26.74
CA ALA A 219 -1.07 -8.98 25.60
C ALA A 219 -0.98 -10.19 24.65
N GLU A 220 -2.12 -10.57 24.05
CA GLU A 220 -2.19 -11.65 23.05
C GLU A 220 -1.59 -11.16 21.73
N LEU A 221 -0.46 -11.74 21.32
CA LEU A 221 0.28 -11.34 20.12
C LEU A 221 0.31 -12.40 19.01
N ARG A 222 -0.32 -13.55 19.22
CA ARG A 222 -0.25 -14.69 18.28
C ARG A 222 -0.69 -14.33 16.85
N LYS A 223 -1.69 -13.45 16.71
CA LYS A 223 -2.18 -12.97 15.42
C LYS A 223 -1.71 -11.55 15.08
N TRP A 224 -0.87 -10.96 15.93
CA TRP A 224 -0.35 -9.64 15.67
C TRP A 224 0.55 -9.64 14.44
N ARG A 225 0.44 -8.58 13.65
CA ARG A 225 1.23 -8.43 12.43
C ARG A 225 1.56 -6.97 12.19
N CYS A 226 2.77 -6.71 11.68
CA CYS A 226 3.17 -5.43 11.15
C CYS A 226 3.74 -5.58 9.75
N VAL A 227 3.30 -4.71 8.84
CA VAL A 227 3.95 -4.50 7.55
C VAL A 227 4.45 -3.06 7.45
N ILE A 228 5.59 -2.87 6.80
CA ILE A 228 6.13 -1.55 6.48
C ILE A 228 6.06 -1.38 4.97
N THR A 229 5.28 -0.40 4.52
CA THR A 229 5.09 -0.12 3.11
C THR A 229 6.21 0.75 2.56
N TYR A 230 7.09 0.16 1.75
CA TYR A 230 7.98 0.90 0.88
C TYR A 230 7.21 1.30 -0.39
N MET A 231 7.02 2.61 -0.58
CA MET A 231 6.34 3.14 -1.78
C MET A 231 7.35 3.26 -2.93
N ILE A 232 7.82 2.10 -3.41
CA ILE A 232 9.00 1.94 -4.25
C ILE A 232 8.97 2.83 -5.49
N GLY A 233 7.94 2.76 -6.31
CA GLY A 233 7.86 3.55 -7.54
C GLY A 233 7.65 5.04 -7.31
N ARG A 234 7.25 5.48 -6.11
CA ARG A 234 7.16 6.91 -5.78
C ARG A 234 8.50 7.49 -5.39
N PHE A 235 9.41 6.69 -4.84
CA PHE A 235 10.75 7.13 -4.49
C PHE A 235 11.48 7.71 -5.71
N GLY A 236 11.47 6.98 -6.83
CA GLY A 236 12.15 7.39 -8.05
C GLY A 236 11.36 8.39 -8.92
N SER A 237 10.01 8.25 -8.97
CA SER A 237 9.19 9.01 -9.92
C SER A 237 8.51 10.26 -9.35
N GLN A 238 8.39 10.39 -8.02
CA GLN A 238 7.66 11.48 -7.37
C GLN A 238 8.49 12.22 -6.30
N GLY A 239 9.74 11.83 -6.12
CA GLY A 239 10.69 12.48 -5.25
C GLY A 239 11.66 13.38 -6.03
N ASP A 240 12.66 13.87 -5.33
CA ASP A 240 13.64 14.83 -5.87
C ASP A 240 14.78 14.15 -6.64
N LEU A 241 14.72 12.81 -6.85
CA LEU A 241 15.82 12.04 -7.47
C LEU A 241 16.19 12.55 -8.85
N LEU A 242 15.19 12.75 -9.72
CA LEU A 242 15.39 13.17 -11.10
C LEU A 242 15.76 14.65 -11.19
N ASP A 243 15.12 15.50 -10.40
CA ASP A 243 15.39 16.94 -10.35
C ASP A 243 16.80 17.23 -9.82
N GLU A 244 17.22 16.47 -8.78
CA GLU A 244 18.58 16.60 -8.26
C GLU A 244 19.63 16.11 -9.26
N ALA A 245 19.37 15.00 -9.97
CA ALA A 245 20.24 14.53 -11.04
C ALA A 245 20.39 15.61 -12.13
N GLN A 246 19.26 16.15 -12.60
CA GLN A 246 19.25 17.18 -13.63
C GLN A 246 20.00 18.45 -13.19
N SER A 247 19.83 18.90 -11.96
CA SER A 247 20.53 20.07 -11.41
C SER A 247 22.05 19.91 -11.38
N ARG A 248 22.52 18.66 -11.39
CA ARG A 248 23.95 18.27 -11.43
C ARG A 248 24.45 17.93 -12.84
N GLY A 249 23.64 18.20 -13.87
CA GLY A 249 23.96 17.87 -15.26
C GLY A 249 23.95 16.38 -15.56
N MET A 250 23.26 15.58 -14.74
CA MET A 250 23.09 14.13 -14.92
C MET A 250 21.68 13.84 -15.44
N THR A 251 21.60 12.97 -16.45
CA THR A 251 20.31 12.36 -16.86
C THR A 251 20.30 10.92 -16.40
N LEU A 252 19.30 10.52 -15.62
CA LEU A 252 19.06 9.15 -15.26
C LEU A 252 18.11 8.51 -16.27
N THR A 253 18.46 7.31 -16.70
CA THR A 253 17.54 6.45 -17.47
C THR A 253 16.47 5.88 -16.55
N GLN A 254 15.38 5.32 -17.13
CA GLN A 254 14.39 4.60 -16.33
C GLN A 254 15.02 3.44 -15.56
N THR A 255 15.90 2.67 -16.22
CA THR A 255 16.61 1.54 -15.59
C THR A 255 17.47 1.98 -14.42
N GLU A 256 18.20 3.10 -14.51
CA GLU A 256 18.97 3.65 -13.40
C GLU A 256 18.08 4.12 -12.24
N THR A 257 16.92 4.69 -12.55
CA THR A 257 15.90 5.05 -11.54
C THR A 257 15.38 3.82 -10.82
N ARG A 258 15.09 2.73 -11.56
CA ARG A 258 14.67 1.45 -10.96
C ARG A 258 15.76 0.84 -10.07
N TRP A 259 17.02 0.92 -10.49
CA TRP A 259 18.13 0.48 -9.65
C TRP A 259 18.27 1.31 -8.37
N ALA A 260 17.95 2.60 -8.40
CA ALA A 260 17.94 3.41 -7.17
C ALA A 260 16.85 2.91 -6.20
N GLU A 261 15.68 2.58 -6.73
CA GLU A 261 14.55 2.04 -5.97
C GLU A 261 14.87 0.66 -5.36
N VAL A 262 15.47 -0.22 -6.15
CA VAL A 262 15.87 -1.58 -5.73
C VAL A 262 17.03 -1.55 -4.73
N ALA A 263 18.02 -0.69 -4.91
CA ALA A 263 19.16 -0.55 -3.98
C ALA A 263 18.71 -0.17 -2.56
N VAL A 264 17.74 0.75 -2.44
CA VAL A 264 17.15 1.11 -1.13
C VAL A 264 16.41 -0.09 -0.54
N LEU A 265 15.65 -0.82 -1.34
CA LEU A 265 14.95 -2.03 -0.92
C LEU A 265 15.91 -3.10 -0.39
N GLU A 266 16.97 -3.44 -1.15
CA GLU A 266 17.98 -4.42 -0.74
C GLU A 266 18.62 -4.05 0.60
N ARG A 267 18.95 -2.77 0.79
CA ARG A 267 19.52 -2.29 2.04
C ARG A 267 18.53 -2.45 3.21
N ILE A 268 17.25 -2.14 2.99
CA ILE A 268 16.19 -2.33 3.99
C ILE A 268 16.06 -3.82 4.34
N GLN A 269 15.96 -4.70 3.34
CA GLN A 269 15.83 -6.15 3.55
C GLN A 269 17.00 -6.71 4.35
N ARG A 270 18.22 -6.30 4.03
CA ARG A 270 19.41 -6.71 4.78
C ARG A 270 19.30 -6.32 6.25
N ILE A 271 18.92 -5.08 6.56
CA ILE A 271 18.75 -4.62 7.95
C ILE A 271 17.64 -5.40 8.67
N MET A 272 16.51 -5.66 7.99
CA MET A 272 15.42 -6.43 8.59
C MET A 272 15.85 -7.86 8.94
N VAL A 273 16.60 -8.52 8.06
CA VAL A 273 17.12 -9.88 8.28
C VAL A 273 18.19 -9.89 9.40
N GLU A 274 19.16 -8.98 9.34
CA GLU A 274 20.24 -8.86 10.35
C GLU A 274 19.70 -8.64 11.77
N ARG A 275 18.59 -7.89 11.89
CA ARG A 275 17.93 -7.61 13.17
C ARG A 275 16.94 -8.68 13.62
N GLY A 276 16.54 -9.59 12.73
CA GLY A 276 15.37 -10.46 12.99
C GLY A 276 14.10 -9.64 13.28
N ALA A 277 13.91 -8.54 12.54
CA ALA A 277 12.86 -7.58 12.82
C ALA A 277 11.47 -8.23 12.72
N PRO A 278 10.55 -7.99 13.68
CA PRO A 278 9.23 -8.63 13.71
C PRO A 278 8.23 -7.94 12.76
N VAL A 279 8.69 -7.61 11.56
CA VAL A 279 7.92 -6.89 10.54
C VAL A 279 8.13 -7.52 9.17
N LYS A 280 7.18 -7.33 8.24
CA LYS A 280 7.33 -7.75 6.85
C LYS A 280 7.30 -6.54 5.93
N MET A 281 8.12 -6.53 4.89
CA MET A 281 8.09 -5.48 3.88
C MET A 281 6.85 -5.63 3.01
N LEU A 282 6.21 -4.48 2.69
CA LEU A 282 5.18 -4.38 1.69
C LEU A 282 5.61 -3.39 0.62
N LEU A 283 5.56 -3.80 -0.65
CA LEU A 283 5.84 -2.93 -1.79
C LEU A 283 4.53 -2.37 -2.34
N SER A 284 4.50 -1.07 -2.55
CA SER A 284 3.38 -0.37 -3.21
C SER A 284 3.88 0.56 -4.31
N SER A 285 2.94 1.07 -5.12
CA SER A 285 3.26 1.92 -6.27
C SER A 285 4.13 1.21 -7.30
N LEU A 286 3.91 -0.08 -7.45
CA LEU A 286 4.54 -0.91 -8.47
C LEU A 286 4.23 -0.36 -9.86
N GLN A 287 5.20 -0.47 -10.78
CA GLN A 287 5.10 0.05 -12.15
C GLN A 287 5.55 -1.00 -13.15
N VAL A 288 4.90 -1.01 -14.29
CA VAL A 288 5.37 -1.68 -15.50
C VAL A 288 6.38 -0.76 -16.17
N ASP A 289 7.45 -1.34 -16.73
CA ASP A 289 8.52 -0.57 -17.34
C ASP A 289 8.21 -0.26 -18.80
N ASP A 290 8.64 0.93 -19.25
CA ASP A 290 8.34 1.41 -20.60
C ASP A 290 9.40 0.93 -21.61
N ARG A 291 8.97 0.12 -22.56
CA ARG A 291 9.80 -0.33 -23.69
C ARG A 291 10.30 0.84 -24.54
N ALA A 292 9.48 1.89 -24.69
CA ALA A 292 9.87 3.06 -25.46
C ALA A 292 10.99 3.88 -24.76
N ALA A 293 11.11 3.75 -23.45
CA ALA A 293 12.21 4.29 -22.66
C ALA A 293 13.45 3.38 -22.63
N GLY A 294 13.47 2.30 -23.42
CA GLY A 294 14.61 1.38 -23.56
C GLY A 294 14.69 0.31 -22.46
N SER A 295 13.62 0.06 -21.71
CA SER A 295 13.62 -1.00 -20.72
C SER A 295 13.54 -2.38 -21.39
N GLU A 296 14.32 -3.34 -20.89
CA GLU A 296 14.26 -4.75 -21.31
C GLU A 296 13.35 -5.58 -20.41
N THR A 297 12.94 -5.06 -19.26
CA THR A 297 12.09 -5.72 -18.26
C THR A 297 10.62 -5.42 -18.47
N LEU A 298 9.74 -6.30 -18.01
CA LEU A 298 8.32 -6.01 -17.84
C LEU A 298 8.11 -5.11 -16.64
N SER A 299 8.72 -5.47 -15.51
CA SER A 299 8.69 -4.69 -14.26
C SER A 299 9.89 -5.05 -13.40
N MET A 300 10.91 -4.19 -13.36
CA MET A 300 12.05 -4.38 -12.46
C MET A 300 11.62 -4.49 -11.00
N HIS A 301 10.51 -3.84 -10.59
CA HIS A 301 9.97 -4.00 -9.25
C HIS A 301 9.60 -5.45 -8.91
N LEU A 302 9.15 -6.24 -9.89
CA LEU A 302 8.85 -7.65 -9.71
C LEU A 302 10.08 -8.52 -9.99
N GLU A 303 10.80 -8.25 -11.08
CA GLU A 303 11.88 -9.08 -11.58
C GLU A 303 13.12 -9.05 -10.68
N GLU A 304 13.44 -7.89 -10.07
CA GLU A 304 14.58 -7.76 -9.17
C GLU A 304 14.24 -8.03 -7.68
N THR A 305 12.96 -8.25 -7.36
CA THR A 305 12.53 -8.56 -5.98
C THR A 305 11.95 -9.96 -5.82
N ALA A 306 11.79 -10.69 -6.93
CA ALA A 306 11.26 -12.06 -6.92
C ALA A 306 12.09 -12.98 -6.02
N GLY A 307 11.42 -13.92 -5.36
CA GLY A 307 12.04 -14.83 -4.40
C GLY A 307 12.19 -14.28 -2.98
N ALA A 308 11.91 -12.99 -2.77
CA ALA A 308 11.92 -12.40 -1.43
C ALA A 308 10.60 -12.65 -0.66
N ASP A 309 10.66 -12.66 0.66
CA ASP A 309 9.49 -12.73 1.55
C ASP A 309 8.84 -11.35 1.69
N ILE A 310 8.13 -10.92 0.66
CA ILE A 310 7.57 -9.58 0.48
C ILE A 310 6.06 -9.67 0.23
N VAL A 311 5.33 -8.64 0.67
CA VAL A 311 3.95 -8.36 0.25
C VAL A 311 3.98 -7.41 -0.95
N TYR A 312 3.39 -7.79 -2.06
CA TYR A 312 3.21 -6.96 -3.25
C TYR A 312 1.78 -6.47 -3.30
N THR A 313 1.53 -5.18 -3.01
CA THR A 313 0.19 -4.62 -3.15
C THR A 313 0.03 -3.99 -4.53
N CYS A 314 -0.88 -4.57 -5.31
CA CYS A 314 -1.03 -4.32 -6.74
C CYS A 314 -2.31 -3.52 -7.02
N LYS A 315 -2.15 -2.35 -7.64
CA LYS A 315 -3.28 -1.55 -8.13
C LYS A 315 -3.97 -2.26 -9.30
N PRO A 316 -5.30 -2.05 -9.48
CA PRO A 316 -6.03 -2.57 -10.62
C PRO A 316 -5.37 -2.28 -11.98
N ASP A 317 -4.92 -1.03 -12.19
CA ASP A 317 -4.29 -0.62 -13.45
C ASP A 317 -2.97 -1.38 -13.69
N PHE A 318 -2.12 -1.53 -12.67
CA PHE A 318 -0.89 -2.31 -12.75
C PHE A 318 -1.15 -3.77 -13.11
N ILE A 319 -2.15 -4.40 -12.48
CA ILE A 319 -2.53 -5.79 -12.82
C ILE A 319 -3.01 -5.87 -14.28
N GLY A 320 -3.81 -4.90 -14.71
CA GLY A 320 -4.28 -4.84 -16.10
C GLY A 320 -3.15 -4.70 -17.13
N GLU A 321 -2.13 -3.89 -16.82
CA GLU A 321 -0.93 -3.75 -17.67
C GLU A 321 -0.11 -5.04 -17.71
N LEU A 322 0.06 -5.73 -16.57
CA LEU A 322 0.72 -7.05 -16.53
C LEU A 322 -0.02 -8.08 -17.39
N MET A 323 -1.37 -8.10 -17.36
CA MET A 323 -2.18 -8.99 -18.18
C MET A 323 -1.95 -8.74 -19.68
N CYS A 324 -1.87 -7.48 -20.09
CA CYS A 324 -1.63 -7.11 -21.50
C CYS A 324 -0.26 -7.57 -22.01
N ARG A 325 0.73 -7.72 -21.11
CA ARG A 325 2.12 -8.03 -21.43
C ARG A 325 2.60 -9.36 -20.80
N GLU A 326 1.69 -10.25 -20.42
CA GLU A 326 1.96 -11.48 -19.67
C GLU A 326 2.91 -12.46 -20.37
N GLN A 327 3.03 -12.36 -21.71
CA GLN A 327 3.91 -13.21 -22.54
C GLN A 327 5.40 -12.83 -22.36
N GLU A 328 5.70 -11.66 -21.81
CA GLU A 328 7.07 -11.20 -21.62
C GLU A 328 7.78 -11.88 -20.44
N ILE A 329 7.03 -12.50 -19.53
CA ILE A 329 7.57 -13.24 -18.39
C ILE A 329 7.18 -14.70 -18.49
N GLU A 330 8.17 -15.57 -18.65
CA GLU A 330 7.98 -17.01 -18.56
C GLU A 330 8.00 -17.48 -17.09
N GLN A 331 9.01 -17.04 -16.33
CA GLN A 331 9.18 -17.33 -14.91
C GLN A 331 10.01 -16.24 -14.23
N PHE A 332 9.92 -16.16 -12.91
CA PHE A 332 10.76 -15.29 -12.08
C PHE A 332 11.93 -16.06 -11.47
N ALA A 333 13.08 -15.39 -11.34
CA ALA A 333 14.25 -15.95 -10.66
C ALA A 333 14.06 -15.86 -9.13
N ALA A 334 14.02 -17.00 -8.44
CA ALA A 334 13.88 -17.03 -6.97
C ALA A 334 15.04 -16.38 -6.21
N THR A 335 16.14 -16.10 -6.90
CA THR A 335 17.34 -15.46 -6.35
C THR A 335 17.54 -14.02 -6.84
N ALA A 336 16.51 -13.41 -7.42
CA ALA A 336 16.62 -12.08 -8.03
C ALA A 336 17.20 -11.03 -7.07
N LEU A 337 16.73 -11.00 -5.83
CA LEU A 337 17.19 -10.05 -4.81
C LEU A 337 18.66 -10.25 -4.38
N GLN A 338 19.33 -11.30 -4.83
CA GLN A 338 20.76 -11.52 -4.60
C GLN A 338 21.64 -10.87 -5.68
N ARG A 339 21.04 -10.32 -6.74
CA ARG A 339 21.77 -9.57 -7.75
C ARG A 339 22.21 -8.23 -7.17
N GLU A 340 23.46 -7.89 -7.40
CA GLU A 340 23.97 -6.58 -6.97
C GLU A 340 23.59 -5.50 -8.00
N VAL A 341 23.31 -4.30 -7.49
CA VAL A 341 23.18 -3.13 -8.36
C VAL A 341 24.46 -2.95 -9.17
N PRO A 342 24.39 -2.79 -10.51
CA PRO A 342 25.60 -2.63 -11.34
C PRO A 342 26.49 -1.50 -10.82
N ALA A 343 27.78 -1.79 -10.60
CA ALA A 343 28.71 -0.85 -9.99
C ALA A 343 28.76 0.53 -10.66
N PRO A 344 28.72 0.67 -12.01
CA PRO A 344 28.66 1.97 -12.65
C PRO A 344 27.39 2.76 -12.31
N VAL A 345 26.24 2.08 -12.21
CA VAL A 345 24.95 2.68 -11.85
C VAL A 345 25.00 3.16 -10.41
N LEU A 346 25.44 2.28 -9.48
CA LEU A 346 25.55 2.63 -8.07
C LEU A 346 26.49 3.81 -7.85
N HIS A 347 27.64 3.87 -8.56
CA HIS A 347 28.57 5.00 -8.48
C HIS A 347 27.92 6.32 -8.90
N ARG A 348 27.10 6.33 -9.96
CA ARG A 348 26.35 7.51 -10.40
C ARG A 348 25.30 7.93 -9.37
N LEU A 349 24.52 6.98 -8.87
CA LEU A 349 23.45 7.23 -7.87
C LEU A 349 24.04 7.78 -6.56
N LEU A 350 25.19 7.28 -6.13
CA LEU A 350 25.87 7.77 -4.92
C LEU A 350 26.36 9.24 -5.03
N GLN A 351 26.37 9.86 -6.21
CA GLN A 351 26.62 11.28 -6.36
C GLN A 351 25.42 12.14 -5.94
N LEU A 352 24.21 11.53 -5.83
CA LEU A 352 22.97 12.23 -5.50
C LEU A 352 22.71 12.20 -3.98
N PRO A 353 22.71 13.34 -3.30
CA PRO A 353 22.38 13.44 -1.87
C PRO A 353 21.02 12.82 -1.50
N TYR A 354 20.00 13.01 -2.34
CA TYR A 354 18.68 12.38 -2.16
C TYR A 354 18.78 10.86 -2.00
N PHE A 355 19.50 10.20 -2.93
CA PHE A 355 19.71 8.75 -2.89
C PHE A 355 20.54 8.32 -1.67
N ARG A 356 21.65 9.03 -1.38
CA ARG A 356 22.50 8.71 -0.22
C ARG A 356 21.74 8.79 1.09
N ARG A 357 20.93 9.85 1.28
CA ARG A 357 20.13 10.03 2.50
C ARG A 357 19.10 8.89 2.66
N ALA A 358 18.51 8.44 1.56
CA ALA A 358 17.56 7.33 1.60
C ALA A 358 18.23 5.98 1.87
N LEU A 359 19.50 5.79 1.46
CA LEU A 359 20.24 4.53 1.59
C LEU A 359 20.89 4.35 2.97
N GLN A 360 21.25 5.43 3.66
CA GLN A 360 21.94 5.40 4.95
C GLN A 360 20.93 5.31 6.10
N ALA A 361 21.21 4.46 7.10
CA ALA A 361 20.31 4.25 8.24
C ALA A 361 20.08 5.53 9.10
N ASP A 362 21.06 6.40 9.14
CA ASP A 362 21.08 7.71 9.80
C ASP A 362 21.00 8.89 8.82
N GLY A 363 20.65 8.63 7.57
CA GLY A 363 20.66 9.63 6.49
C GLY A 363 19.64 10.75 6.66
N MET A 364 18.61 10.56 7.49
CA MET A 364 17.61 11.56 7.85
C MET A 364 17.13 11.35 9.28
N PRO A 365 17.03 12.39 10.12
CA PRO A 365 16.36 12.29 11.41
C PRO A 365 14.84 12.24 11.25
N PRO A 366 14.08 11.70 12.22
CA PRO A 366 12.62 11.56 12.13
C PRO A 366 11.86 12.87 11.91
N ASP A 367 12.39 13.99 12.39
CA ASP A 367 11.78 15.32 12.20
C ASP A 367 11.81 15.77 10.72
N ASP A 368 12.74 15.27 9.92
CA ASP A 368 12.91 15.61 8.52
C ASP A 368 12.17 14.66 7.55
N PHE A 369 11.59 13.54 8.02
CA PHE A 369 10.94 12.57 7.14
C PHE A 369 9.81 13.17 6.30
N ALA A 370 9.08 14.14 6.87
CA ALA A 370 8.02 14.85 6.16
C ALA A 370 8.52 15.86 5.11
N THR A 371 9.82 16.16 5.07
CA THR A 371 10.43 17.04 4.06
C THR A 371 10.88 16.29 2.81
N HIS A 372 10.84 14.95 2.81
CA HIS A 372 11.21 14.12 1.67
C HIS A 372 10.26 14.39 0.49
N GLY A 373 10.78 14.64 -0.71
CA GLY A 373 9.98 15.06 -1.87
C GLY A 373 8.83 14.10 -2.21
N ALA A 374 9.09 12.77 -2.19
CA ALA A 374 8.03 11.79 -2.42
C ALA A 374 6.97 11.78 -1.30
N PHE A 375 7.35 12.12 -0.05
CA PHE A 375 6.39 12.30 1.04
C PHE A 375 5.46 13.49 0.76
N LEU A 376 6.03 14.65 0.42
CA LEU A 376 5.27 15.87 0.15
C LEU A 376 4.28 15.69 -1.00
N THR A 377 4.71 15.06 -2.09
CA THR A 377 3.85 14.77 -3.26
C THR A 377 2.69 13.84 -2.88
N THR A 378 2.99 12.77 -2.13
CA THR A 378 1.97 11.82 -1.67
C THR A 378 1.00 12.44 -0.67
N TYR A 379 1.52 13.23 0.27
CA TYR A 379 0.71 13.98 1.23
C TYR A 379 -0.27 14.93 0.54
N ALA A 380 0.22 15.69 -0.44
CA ALA A 380 -0.62 16.59 -1.23
C ALA A 380 -1.72 15.83 -2.01
N GLU A 381 -1.41 14.67 -2.58
CA GLU A 381 -2.39 13.80 -3.27
C GLU A 381 -3.49 13.30 -2.32
N PHE A 382 -3.10 12.79 -1.15
CA PHE A 382 -4.06 12.27 -0.17
C PHE A 382 -4.98 13.36 0.35
N ASN A 383 -4.44 14.55 0.64
CA ASN A 383 -5.24 15.70 1.07
C ASN A 383 -6.21 16.18 -0.01
N ARG A 384 -5.79 16.23 -1.29
CA ARG A 384 -6.71 16.54 -2.39
C ARG A 384 -7.86 15.54 -2.50
N SER A 385 -7.57 14.27 -2.33
CA SER A 385 -8.58 13.20 -2.39
C SER A 385 -9.55 13.27 -1.21
N THR A 386 -9.04 13.50 0.00
CA THR A 386 -9.86 13.72 1.21
C THR A 386 -10.76 14.96 1.04
N ARG A 387 -10.24 16.05 0.48
CA ARG A 387 -11.03 17.27 0.21
C ARG A 387 -12.18 16.99 -0.77
N ARG A 388 -11.93 16.26 -1.86
CA ARG A 388 -13.01 15.85 -2.79
C ARG A 388 -14.10 15.05 -2.11
N LEU A 389 -13.73 14.17 -1.18
CA LEU A 389 -14.71 13.38 -0.41
C LEU A 389 -15.49 14.27 0.57
N LEU A 390 -14.84 15.24 1.23
CA LEU A 390 -15.50 16.25 2.06
C LEU A 390 -16.49 17.09 1.24
N ASP A 391 -16.07 17.60 0.09
CA ASP A 391 -16.93 18.39 -0.80
C ASP A 391 -18.15 17.58 -1.29
N PHE A 392 -17.97 16.29 -1.57
CA PHE A 392 -19.08 15.40 -1.90
C PHE A 392 -20.03 15.24 -0.73
N THR A 393 -19.51 14.97 0.48
CA THR A 393 -20.28 14.80 1.70
C THR A 393 -21.09 16.07 2.03
N ASP A 394 -20.46 17.23 1.93
CA ASP A 394 -21.08 18.54 2.18
C ASP A 394 -22.27 18.79 1.27
N ARG A 395 -22.08 18.60 -0.06
CA ARG A 395 -23.18 18.72 -1.03
C ARG A 395 -24.37 17.81 -0.70
N GLN A 396 -24.11 16.57 -0.25
CA GLN A 396 -25.20 15.64 0.10
C GLN A 396 -25.93 16.04 1.37
N LEU A 397 -25.22 16.62 2.36
CA LEU A 397 -25.83 17.15 3.58
C LEU A 397 -26.74 18.36 3.28
N HIS A 398 -26.27 19.30 2.47
CA HIS A 398 -27.07 20.47 2.07
C HIS A 398 -28.30 20.10 1.24
N ALA A 399 -28.20 19.15 0.32
CA ALA A 399 -29.34 18.64 -0.47
C ALA A 399 -30.42 18.00 0.42
N ALA A 400 -30.02 17.35 1.51
CA ALA A 400 -30.95 16.74 2.48
C ALA A 400 -31.73 17.78 3.30
N VAL A 401 -31.14 18.94 3.61
CA VAL A 401 -31.79 20.04 4.32
C VAL A 401 -32.80 20.76 3.42
N GLY A 402 -32.44 21.01 2.16
CA GLY A 402 -33.33 21.67 1.18
C GLY A 402 -34.55 20.84 0.78
N SER A 403 -34.56 19.52 0.98
CA SER A 403 -35.71 18.65 0.71
C SER A 403 -36.67 18.50 1.90
N ARG A 404 -36.35 19.05 3.09
CA ARG A 404 -37.19 19.05 4.28
C ARG A 404 -37.91 20.38 4.52
N SER A 405 -37.60 21.41 3.72
CA SER A 405 -38.30 22.71 3.66
C SER A 405 -39.32 22.74 2.53
#